data_79dd82085f8af9309e8e569b43679db3
#
_entry.id   79dd82085f8af9309e8e569b43679db3
#
_cell.length_a   1.000
_cell.length_b   1.000
_cell.length_c   1.000
_cell.angle_alpha   90.00
_cell.angle_beta   90.00
_cell.angle_gamma   90.00
#
_symmetry.space_group_name_H-M   'P 1'
#
loop_
_entity.id
_entity.type
_entity.pdbx_description
1 polymer ?
#
loop_
_entity_poly.entity_id
_entity_poly.type
_entity_poly.pdbx_seq_one_letter_code
_entity_poly.pdbx_strand_id
1 'polypeptide(L)'
;MNTYELVVPCHFGLEAVTKREIYDLGYEITKVEDGRITFEGDAEAICRANIFLRSAERVLLQVGRFHATTFDELFEGIKALPWEEYIPKDGKFWVTKASSIKSKLFSPSDIQSIAKKAMVERMKRSYHLDWFPEDGAAYPVRIFLMKDEVMVTLDTSGDSLHKRGYRLLTSKAPLTETLAAALIMLTPWKKDRILVDPFCGSGTFPIEAAMMAANIAPGMNRTFTAEKWTNLIPRQLWYDTVEEAQELVNTDIEVDIQGYDIDGEVVKAARENAKRAGVDHLIHF
;
A
#
# COMPACT_ATOMS: atom_id res chain seq x y z
N MET A 1 9.20 -21.93 -3.53
CA MET A 1 8.26 -20.84 -3.17
C MET A 1 8.00 -20.04 -4.43
N ASN A 2 6.77 -19.58 -4.63
CA ASN A 2 6.46 -18.74 -5.79
C ASN A 2 7.06 -17.37 -5.57
N THR A 3 7.75 -16.84 -6.58
CA THR A 3 8.25 -15.46 -6.60
C THR A 3 7.28 -14.58 -7.37
N TYR A 4 6.99 -13.42 -6.84
CA TYR A 4 6.05 -12.43 -7.39
C TYR A 4 6.78 -11.13 -7.69
N GLU A 5 6.33 -10.41 -8.69
CA GLU A 5 6.65 -9.00 -8.87
C GLU A 5 5.66 -8.15 -8.07
N LEU A 6 6.18 -7.39 -7.11
CA LEU A 6 5.41 -6.50 -6.25
C LEU A 6 5.65 -5.05 -6.67
N VAL A 7 4.57 -4.33 -6.94
CA VAL A 7 4.60 -2.93 -7.36
C VAL A 7 4.14 -2.05 -6.22
N VAL A 8 4.95 -1.09 -5.85
CA VAL A 8 4.70 -0.17 -4.73
C VAL A 8 4.56 1.25 -5.25
N PRO A 9 3.35 1.76 -5.43
CA PRO A 9 3.13 3.17 -5.68
C PRO A 9 3.56 4.03 -4.50
N CYS A 10 4.20 5.16 -4.79
CA CYS A 10 4.61 6.18 -3.82
C CYS A 10 4.33 7.58 -4.37
N HIS A 11 4.49 8.61 -3.55
CA HIS A 11 4.42 9.97 -4.03
C HIS A 11 5.53 10.25 -5.05
N PHE A 12 5.18 10.93 -6.14
CA PHE A 12 6.12 11.33 -7.17
C PHE A 12 7.27 12.16 -6.59
N GLY A 13 8.50 11.80 -6.95
CA GLY A 13 9.72 12.42 -6.44
C GLY A 13 10.23 11.82 -5.12
N LEU A 14 9.51 10.87 -4.52
CA LEU A 14 9.90 10.19 -3.27
C LEU A 14 10.31 8.73 -3.50
N GLU A 15 10.54 8.34 -4.74
CA GLU A 15 10.91 6.97 -5.12
C GLU A 15 12.18 6.50 -4.41
N ALA A 16 13.15 7.40 -4.21
CA ALA A 16 14.40 7.08 -3.51
C ALA A 16 14.17 6.69 -2.05
N VAL A 17 13.17 7.28 -1.39
CA VAL A 17 12.81 6.95 0.00
C VAL A 17 12.21 5.56 0.07
N THR A 18 11.18 5.30 -0.73
CA THR A 18 10.51 3.99 -0.77
C THR A 18 11.45 2.89 -1.23
N LYS A 19 12.33 3.19 -2.19
CA LYS A 19 13.40 2.29 -2.62
C LYS A 19 14.28 1.86 -1.46
N ARG A 20 14.70 2.81 -0.62
CA ARG A 20 15.53 2.52 0.54
C ARG A 20 14.82 1.63 1.55
N GLU A 21 13.55 1.90 1.83
CA GLU A 21 12.74 1.05 2.72
C GLU A 21 12.68 -0.40 2.23
N ILE A 22 12.49 -0.62 0.91
CA ILE A 22 12.45 -1.95 0.31
C ILE A 22 13.81 -2.66 0.46
N TYR A 23 14.92 -1.96 0.25
CA TYR A 23 16.27 -2.52 0.47
C TYR A 23 16.51 -2.86 1.95
N ASP A 24 16.07 -2.00 2.86
CA ASP A 24 16.21 -2.22 4.31
C ASP A 24 15.38 -3.44 4.78
N LEU A 25 14.30 -3.78 4.06
CA LEU A 25 13.55 -5.03 4.26
C LEU A 25 14.22 -6.27 3.65
N GLY A 26 15.31 -6.09 2.89
CA GLY A 26 16.10 -7.18 2.30
C GLY A 26 15.65 -7.64 0.91
N TYR A 27 14.84 -6.85 0.19
CA TYR A 27 14.36 -7.22 -1.14
C TYR A 27 15.11 -6.53 -2.26
N GLU A 28 15.26 -7.25 -3.40
CA GLU A 28 15.89 -6.73 -4.61
C GLU A 28 14.90 -5.98 -5.49
N ILE A 29 15.27 -4.76 -5.88
CA ILE A 29 14.47 -3.92 -6.75
C ILE A 29 14.78 -4.26 -8.21
N THR A 30 13.72 -4.57 -8.96
CA THR A 30 13.81 -4.89 -10.39
C THR A 30 13.58 -3.67 -11.27
N LYS A 31 12.75 -2.71 -10.83
CA LYS A 31 12.43 -1.52 -11.63
C LYS A 31 12.08 -0.32 -10.77
N VAL A 32 12.52 0.86 -11.19
CA VAL A 32 12.09 2.15 -10.65
C VAL A 32 11.47 2.97 -11.78
N GLU A 33 10.24 3.40 -11.59
CA GLU A 33 9.49 4.25 -12.51
C GLU A 33 8.93 5.46 -11.73
N ASP A 34 8.55 6.51 -12.44
CA ASP A 34 7.94 7.69 -11.83
C ASP A 34 6.73 7.31 -10.96
N GLY A 35 6.81 7.57 -9.66
CA GLY A 35 5.76 7.30 -8.69
C GLY A 35 5.58 5.82 -8.32
N ARG A 36 6.52 4.91 -8.68
CA ARG A 36 6.43 3.50 -8.27
C ARG A 36 7.76 2.76 -8.31
N ILE A 37 7.86 1.73 -7.48
CA ILE A 37 8.99 0.81 -7.44
C ILE A 37 8.46 -0.61 -7.61
N THR A 38 9.16 -1.43 -8.38
CA THR A 38 8.89 -2.86 -8.52
C THR A 38 10.05 -3.65 -7.92
N PHE A 39 9.74 -4.67 -7.14
CA PHE A 39 10.71 -5.58 -6.54
C PHE A 39 10.20 -7.02 -6.57
N GLU A 40 11.11 -7.97 -6.46
CA GLU A 40 10.77 -9.38 -6.36
C GLU A 40 10.65 -9.83 -4.90
N GLY A 41 9.64 -10.67 -4.63
CA GLY A 41 9.43 -11.24 -3.31
C GLY A 41 8.45 -12.40 -3.35
N ASP A 42 8.36 -13.11 -2.26
CA ASP A 42 7.42 -14.21 -2.07
C ASP A 42 6.14 -13.79 -1.31
N ALA A 43 5.38 -14.74 -0.81
CA ALA A 43 4.18 -14.45 -0.03
C ALA A 43 4.49 -13.69 1.27
N GLU A 44 5.64 -13.95 1.90
CA GLU A 44 6.09 -13.21 3.09
C GLU A 44 6.40 -11.75 2.76
N ALA A 45 7.00 -11.50 1.60
CA ALA A 45 7.29 -10.14 1.14
C ALA A 45 6.02 -9.28 0.99
N ILE A 46 4.87 -9.88 0.60
CA ILE A 46 3.58 -9.18 0.56
C ILE A 46 3.18 -8.74 1.98
N CYS A 47 3.30 -9.61 2.98
CA CYS A 47 2.98 -9.31 4.36
C CYS A 47 3.90 -8.20 4.90
N ARG A 48 5.22 -8.38 4.76
CA ARG A 48 6.24 -7.45 5.25
C ARG A 48 6.12 -6.07 4.60
N ALA A 49 5.93 -6.00 3.29
CA ALA A 49 5.77 -4.72 2.60
C ALA A 49 4.52 -3.95 3.07
N ASN A 50 3.39 -4.62 3.27
CA ASN A 50 2.18 -3.99 3.78
C ASN A 50 2.31 -3.50 5.22
N ILE A 51 3.04 -4.23 6.08
CA ILE A 51 3.16 -3.92 7.50
C ILE A 51 4.24 -2.86 7.75
N PHE A 52 5.39 -2.95 7.08
CA PHE A 52 6.57 -2.14 7.42
C PHE A 52 6.77 -0.88 6.57
N LEU A 53 6.31 -0.85 5.30
CA LEU A 53 6.57 0.31 4.44
C LEU A 53 5.79 1.54 4.90
N ARG A 54 6.53 2.64 5.16
CA ARG A 54 5.98 3.91 5.67
C ARG A 54 5.59 4.88 4.57
N SER A 55 6.37 4.91 3.48
CA SER A 55 6.18 5.84 2.36
C SER A 55 5.36 5.28 1.21
N ALA A 56 5.04 3.98 1.24
CA ALA A 56 4.24 3.32 0.23
C ALA A 56 2.75 3.65 0.35
N GLU A 57 2.09 3.91 -0.79
CA GLU A 57 0.64 4.10 -0.83
C GLU A 57 -0.15 2.79 -0.84
N ARG A 58 0.43 1.75 -1.45
CA ARG A 58 -0.11 0.40 -1.57
C ARG A 58 0.99 -0.60 -1.87
N VAL A 59 0.66 -1.87 -1.70
CA VAL A 59 1.43 -3.00 -2.24
C VAL A 59 0.54 -3.72 -3.24
N LEU A 60 0.99 -3.81 -4.48
CA LEU A 60 0.25 -4.40 -5.59
C LEU A 60 0.98 -5.64 -6.09
N LEU A 61 0.27 -6.75 -6.24
CA LEU A 61 0.78 -7.97 -6.85
C LEU A 61 0.62 -7.90 -8.36
N GLN A 62 1.70 -7.87 -9.13
CA GLN A 62 1.62 -7.82 -10.59
C GLN A 62 1.21 -9.18 -11.16
N VAL A 63 0.11 -9.19 -11.90
CA VAL A 63 -0.38 -10.38 -12.62
C VAL A 63 0.26 -10.47 -14.01
N GLY A 64 0.49 -9.32 -14.66
CA GLY A 64 1.18 -9.29 -15.93
C GLY A 64 1.35 -7.90 -16.54
N ARG A 65 2.16 -7.85 -17.61
CA ARG A 65 2.38 -6.67 -18.45
C ARG A 65 2.31 -7.06 -19.91
N PHE A 66 1.75 -6.17 -20.74
CA PHE A 66 1.70 -6.33 -22.19
C PHE A 66 1.42 -4.99 -22.87
N HIS A 67 1.61 -4.92 -24.18
CA HIS A 67 1.31 -3.74 -24.98
C HIS A 67 -0.11 -3.83 -25.56
N ALA A 68 -0.86 -2.73 -25.56
CA ALA A 68 -2.17 -2.63 -26.18
C ALA A 68 -2.48 -1.20 -26.65
N THR A 69 -2.85 -1.08 -27.92
CA THR A 69 -3.26 0.17 -28.57
C THR A 69 -4.74 0.18 -28.98
N THR A 70 -5.38 -0.99 -28.93
CA THR A 70 -6.80 -1.19 -29.22
C THR A 70 -7.49 -1.93 -28.08
N PHE A 71 -8.82 -1.82 -28.00
CA PHE A 71 -9.60 -2.55 -27.01
C PHE A 71 -9.58 -4.06 -27.24
N ASP A 72 -9.42 -4.53 -28.48
CA ASP A 72 -9.26 -5.96 -28.78
C ASP A 72 -7.93 -6.48 -28.24
N GLU A 73 -6.83 -5.75 -28.44
CA GLU A 73 -5.52 -6.10 -27.86
C GLU A 73 -5.56 -6.09 -26.33
N LEU A 74 -6.25 -5.12 -25.72
CA LEU A 74 -6.45 -5.07 -24.27
C LEU A 74 -7.23 -6.29 -23.79
N PHE A 75 -8.32 -6.64 -24.46
CA PHE A 75 -9.15 -7.79 -24.12
C PHE A 75 -8.36 -9.10 -24.19
N GLU A 76 -7.70 -9.37 -25.32
CA GLU A 76 -6.93 -10.60 -25.50
C GLU A 76 -5.72 -10.67 -24.55
N GLY A 77 -5.03 -9.54 -24.30
CA GLY A 77 -3.92 -9.47 -23.35
C GLY A 77 -4.36 -9.82 -21.91
N ILE A 78 -5.46 -9.24 -21.45
CA ILE A 78 -6.00 -9.54 -20.11
C ILE A 78 -6.51 -10.98 -20.02
N LYS A 79 -7.18 -11.47 -21.04
CA LYS A 79 -7.69 -12.84 -21.11
C LYS A 79 -6.57 -13.89 -21.14
N ALA A 80 -5.39 -13.54 -21.67
CA ALA A 80 -4.22 -14.42 -21.71
C ALA A 80 -3.56 -14.60 -20.33
N LEU A 81 -3.81 -13.71 -19.37
CA LEU A 81 -3.23 -13.80 -18.01
C LEU A 81 -3.79 -15.00 -17.24
N PRO A 82 -2.98 -15.64 -16.38
CA PRO A 82 -3.35 -16.86 -15.65
C PRO A 82 -4.17 -16.55 -14.38
N TRP A 83 -5.35 -15.98 -14.54
CA TRP A 83 -6.20 -15.52 -13.42
C TRP A 83 -6.53 -16.61 -12.42
N GLU A 84 -6.68 -17.87 -12.87
CA GLU A 84 -6.97 -19.04 -12.05
C GLU A 84 -5.84 -19.40 -11.08
N GLU A 85 -4.61 -18.93 -11.31
CA GLU A 85 -3.50 -19.11 -10.39
C GLU A 85 -3.61 -18.18 -9.18
N TYR A 86 -4.30 -17.04 -9.33
CA TYR A 86 -4.46 -16.01 -8.32
C TYR A 86 -5.83 -16.04 -7.64
N ILE A 87 -6.90 -16.20 -8.42
CA ILE A 87 -8.27 -16.03 -7.97
C ILE A 87 -9.00 -17.37 -7.98
N PRO A 88 -9.41 -17.91 -6.82
CA PRO A 88 -10.19 -19.15 -6.74
C PRO A 88 -11.60 -18.97 -7.36
N LYS A 89 -12.27 -20.07 -7.63
CA LYS A 89 -13.58 -20.11 -8.31
C LYS A 89 -14.69 -19.32 -7.62
N ASP A 90 -14.61 -19.14 -6.31
CA ASP A 90 -15.52 -18.38 -5.45
C ASP A 90 -15.07 -16.94 -5.20
N GLY A 91 -13.84 -16.57 -5.66
CA GLY A 91 -13.26 -15.26 -5.46
C GLY A 91 -14.10 -14.14 -6.06
N LYS A 92 -14.31 -13.07 -5.31
CA LYS A 92 -14.97 -11.86 -5.79
C LYS A 92 -13.94 -10.93 -6.44
N PHE A 93 -14.05 -10.70 -7.74
CA PHE A 93 -13.08 -9.91 -8.48
C PHE A 93 -13.74 -8.79 -9.30
N TRP A 94 -13.13 -7.64 -9.32
CA TRP A 94 -13.56 -6.48 -10.11
C TRP A 94 -12.39 -5.52 -10.35
N VAL A 95 -12.50 -4.67 -11.35
CA VAL A 95 -11.52 -3.63 -11.62
C VAL A 95 -11.88 -2.37 -10.83
N THR A 96 -11.13 -2.08 -9.78
CA THR A 96 -11.37 -0.95 -8.88
C THR A 96 -10.92 0.38 -9.47
N LYS A 97 -9.86 0.33 -10.27
CA LYS A 97 -9.25 1.52 -10.87
C LYS A 97 -8.56 1.18 -12.17
N ALA A 98 -8.79 1.98 -13.18
CA ALA A 98 -7.97 2.06 -14.37
C ALA A 98 -7.41 3.48 -14.48
N SER A 99 -6.17 3.59 -14.92
CA SER A 99 -5.54 4.87 -15.26
C SER A 99 -4.82 4.76 -16.58
N SER A 100 -4.86 5.82 -17.39
CA SER A 100 -4.20 5.87 -18.68
C SER A 100 -3.48 7.19 -18.85
N ILE A 101 -2.19 7.12 -19.16
CA ILE A 101 -1.31 8.26 -19.35
C ILE A 101 -0.58 8.09 -20.67
N LYS A 102 -0.71 9.09 -21.57
CA LYS A 102 -0.03 9.11 -22.89
C LYS A 102 -0.22 7.81 -23.67
N SER A 103 -1.43 7.23 -23.63
CA SER A 103 -1.81 5.99 -24.30
C SER A 103 -3.00 6.23 -25.23
N LYS A 104 -3.14 5.36 -26.26
CA LYS A 104 -4.26 5.44 -27.20
C LYS A 104 -5.59 5.11 -26.56
N LEU A 105 -5.62 4.15 -25.65
CA LEU A 105 -6.77 3.82 -24.82
C LEU A 105 -6.82 4.79 -23.65
N PHE A 106 -7.74 5.75 -23.64
CA PHE A 106 -7.77 6.84 -22.66
C PHE A 106 -9.00 6.83 -21.73
N SER A 107 -10.02 6.01 -22.01
CA SER A 107 -11.25 5.94 -21.20
C SER A 107 -11.10 4.92 -20.05
N PRO A 108 -10.97 5.34 -18.78
CA PRO A 108 -10.86 4.42 -17.65
C PRO A 108 -12.05 3.49 -17.50
N SER A 109 -13.28 3.98 -17.76
CA SER A 109 -14.51 3.18 -17.65
C SER A 109 -14.57 2.06 -18.68
N ASP A 110 -14.16 2.33 -19.93
CA ASP A 110 -14.13 1.33 -20.98
C ASP A 110 -13.05 0.28 -20.71
N ILE A 111 -11.86 0.72 -20.27
CA ILE A 111 -10.78 -0.17 -19.85
C ILE A 111 -11.27 -1.11 -18.74
N GLN A 112 -11.96 -0.59 -17.71
CA GLN A 112 -12.49 -1.40 -16.60
C GLN A 112 -13.52 -2.42 -17.10
N SER A 113 -14.45 -2.01 -17.93
CA SER A 113 -15.52 -2.87 -18.46
C SER A 113 -14.97 -4.00 -19.32
N ILE A 114 -14.05 -3.67 -20.24
CA ILE A 114 -13.41 -4.64 -21.13
C ILE A 114 -12.54 -5.61 -20.33
N ALA A 115 -11.79 -5.10 -19.39
CA ALA A 115 -10.94 -5.92 -18.52
C ALA A 115 -11.76 -6.92 -17.70
N LYS A 116 -12.86 -6.48 -17.05
CA LYS A 116 -13.74 -7.39 -16.29
C LYS A 116 -14.29 -8.48 -17.21
N LYS A 117 -14.74 -8.13 -18.44
CA LYS A 117 -15.24 -9.11 -19.41
C LYS A 117 -14.16 -10.12 -19.78
N ALA A 118 -12.94 -9.67 -20.07
CA ALA A 118 -11.82 -10.54 -20.44
C ALA A 118 -11.44 -11.51 -19.30
N MET A 119 -11.42 -11.04 -18.06
CA MET A 119 -11.20 -11.87 -16.88
C MET A 119 -12.29 -12.95 -16.75
N VAL A 120 -13.57 -12.58 -16.88
CA VAL A 120 -14.68 -13.52 -16.81
C VAL A 120 -14.56 -14.60 -17.87
N GLU A 121 -14.23 -14.24 -19.11
CA GLU A 121 -14.06 -15.21 -20.22
C GLU A 121 -12.89 -16.18 -19.91
N ARG A 122 -11.77 -15.72 -19.37
CA ARG A 122 -10.69 -16.60 -18.96
C ARG A 122 -11.10 -17.54 -17.84
N MET A 123 -11.72 -17.00 -16.79
CA MET A 123 -12.11 -17.75 -15.60
C MET A 123 -13.20 -18.80 -15.93
N LYS A 124 -14.18 -18.46 -16.77
CA LYS A 124 -15.17 -19.44 -17.28
C LYS A 124 -14.52 -20.64 -17.95
N ARG A 125 -13.52 -20.37 -18.80
CA ARG A 125 -12.79 -21.42 -19.50
C ARG A 125 -11.96 -22.28 -18.56
N SER A 126 -11.26 -21.66 -17.59
CA SER A 126 -10.38 -22.36 -16.68
C SER A 126 -11.13 -23.19 -15.63
N TYR A 127 -12.25 -22.67 -15.13
CA TYR A 127 -13.05 -23.33 -14.09
C TYR A 127 -14.22 -24.15 -14.62
N HIS A 128 -14.50 -24.11 -15.93
CA HIS A 128 -15.68 -24.75 -16.55
C HIS A 128 -16.99 -24.32 -15.89
N LEU A 129 -17.13 -23.03 -15.57
CA LEU A 129 -18.29 -22.42 -14.93
C LEU A 129 -18.90 -21.33 -15.83
N ASP A 130 -20.22 -21.30 -15.92
CA ASP A 130 -20.92 -20.22 -16.62
C ASP A 130 -21.22 -19.02 -15.71
N TRP A 131 -21.22 -19.23 -14.40
CA TRP A 131 -21.53 -18.24 -13.40
C TRP A 131 -20.59 -18.38 -12.17
N PHE A 132 -20.18 -17.24 -11.61
CA PHE A 132 -19.31 -17.18 -10.42
C PHE A 132 -20.13 -16.72 -9.22
N PRO A 133 -20.07 -17.43 -8.06
CA PRO A 133 -20.80 -17.05 -6.86
C PRO A 133 -20.32 -15.72 -6.27
N GLU A 134 -19.02 -15.37 -6.44
CA GLU A 134 -18.38 -14.15 -5.92
C GLU A 134 -18.66 -13.93 -4.41
N ASP A 135 -18.76 -15.01 -3.63
CA ASP A 135 -19.04 -15.03 -2.19
C ASP A 135 -17.78 -15.27 -1.33
N GLY A 136 -16.66 -15.53 -1.97
CA GLY A 136 -15.36 -15.71 -1.33
C GLY A 136 -14.60 -14.41 -1.07
N ALA A 137 -13.26 -14.52 -0.96
CA ALA A 137 -12.38 -13.39 -0.73
C ALA A 137 -12.41 -12.38 -1.89
N ALA A 138 -12.19 -11.11 -1.57
CA ALA A 138 -12.14 -10.02 -2.54
C ALA A 138 -10.77 -9.93 -3.22
N TYR A 139 -10.75 -9.82 -4.55
CA TYR A 139 -9.57 -9.66 -5.40
C TYR A 139 -9.72 -8.38 -6.24
N PRO A 140 -9.44 -7.21 -5.67
CA PRO A 140 -9.56 -5.95 -6.39
C PRO A 140 -8.41 -5.78 -7.39
N VAL A 141 -8.75 -5.53 -8.65
CA VAL A 141 -7.80 -5.39 -9.75
C VAL A 141 -7.56 -3.91 -10.03
N ARG A 142 -6.31 -3.57 -10.32
CA ARG A 142 -5.92 -2.24 -10.79
C ARG A 142 -5.16 -2.35 -12.11
N ILE A 143 -5.47 -1.46 -13.04
CA ILE A 143 -4.89 -1.43 -14.37
C ILE A 143 -4.25 -0.07 -14.61
N PHE A 144 -2.99 -0.09 -15.03
CA PHE A 144 -2.24 1.10 -15.39
C PHE A 144 -1.81 1.00 -16.84
N LEU A 145 -2.17 2.00 -17.62
CA LEU A 145 -1.66 2.19 -18.97
C LEU A 145 -0.72 3.39 -18.98
N MET A 146 0.47 3.19 -19.50
CA MET A 146 1.43 4.28 -19.73
C MET A 146 2.16 4.03 -21.04
N LYS A 147 2.03 4.96 -22.00
CA LYS A 147 2.63 4.83 -23.32
C LYS A 147 2.27 3.50 -24.00
N ASP A 148 1.00 3.13 -23.93
CA ASP A 148 0.43 1.89 -24.47
C ASP A 148 0.90 0.58 -23.79
N GLU A 149 1.75 0.65 -22.76
CA GLU A 149 2.09 -0.48 -21.90
C GLU A 149 1.02 -0.64 -20.82
N VAL A 150 0.43 -1.82 -20.76
CA VAL A 150 -0.59 -2.23 -19.78
C VAL A 150 0.08 -3.00 -18.67
N MET A 151 -0.14 -2.57 -17.45
CA MET A 151 0.23 -3.31 -16.24
C MET A 151 -1.04 -3.67 -15.47
N VAL A 152 -1.21 -4.94 -15.16
CA VAL A 152 -2.36 -5.49 -14.46
C VAL A 152 -1.92 -6.01 -13.10
N THR A 153 -2.58 -5.55 -12.03
CA THR A 153 -2.20 -5.87 -10.65
C THR A 153 -3.41 -6.22 -9.79
N LEU A 154 -3.18 -7.00 -8.74
CA LEU A 154 -4.10 -7.23 -7.63
C LEU A 154 -3.71 -6.33 -6.45
N ASP A 155 -4.68 -5.65 -5.85
CA ASP A 155 -4.46 -4.77 -4.69
C ASP A 155 -4.46 -5.58 -3.40
N THR A 156 -3.27 -5.79 -2.83
CA THR A 156 -3.10 -6.58 -1.60
C THR A 156 -3.48 -5.78 -0.35
N SER A 157 -3.39 -4.45 -0.41
CA SER A 157 -3.53 -3.56 0.74
C SER A 157 -4.98 -3.28 1.12
N GLY A 158 -5.88 -3.15 0.13
CA GLY A 158 -7.25 -2.71 0.34
C GLY A 158 -7.35 -1.21 0.53
N ASP A 159 -7.55 -0.73 1.74
CA ASP A 159 -7.44 0.69 2.06
C ASP A 159 -6.00 1.19 1.82
N SER A 160 -5.85 2.46 1.40
CA SER A 160 -4.52 3.05 1.22
C SER A 160 -3.69 3.00 2.50
N LEU A 161 -2.38 2.76 2.37
CA LEU A 161 -1.48 2.54 3.51
C LEU A 161 -1.31 3.78 4.39
N HIS A 162 -1.63 4.99 3.91
CA HIS A 162 -1.65 6.17 4.77
C HIS A 162 -2.67 6.04 5.91
N LYS A 163 -3.73 5.26 5.75
CA LYS A 163 -4.69 4.97 6.82
C LYS A 163 -4.07 4.01 7.84
N ARG A 164 -3.25 4.53 8.77
CA ARG A 164 -2.58 3.75 9.83
C ARG A 164 -3.54 3.21 10.89
N GLY A 165 -4.73 3.80 10.98
CA GLY A 165 -5.74 3.45 12.00
C GLY A 165 -5.77 4.39 13.21
N TYR A 166 -4.77 5.20 13.45
CA TYR A 166 -4.75 6.11 14.60
C TYR A 166 -5.53 7.41 14.38
N ARG A 167 -5.64 7.88 13.13
CA ARG A 167 -6.30 9.15 12.83
C ARG A 167 -7.81 8.97 12.70
N LEU A 168 -8.56 9.36 13.71
CA LEU A 168 -10.03 9.47 13.65
C LEU A 168 -10.49 10.91 13.58
N LEU A 169 -9.73 11.83 14.17
CA LEU A 169 -10.04 13.26 14.19
C LEU A 169 -9.15 13.96 13.18
N THR A 170 -9.77 14.61 12.21
CA THR A 170 -9.05 15.30 11.14
C THR A 170 -9.32 16.80 11.19
N SER A 171 -8.29 17.59 10.92
CA SER A 171 -8.42 18.97 10.49
C SER A 171 -8.85 19.03 9.02
N LYS A 172 -9.16 20.23 8.51
CA LYS A 172 -9.38 20.43 7.06
C LYS A 172 -8.10 20.09 6.30
N ALA A 173 -8.18 19.14 5.33
CA ALA A 173 -7.09 18.74 4.43
C ALA A 173 -5.74 18.38 5.14
N PRO A 174 -5.71 17.38 6.00
CA PRO A 174 -4.48 16.98 6.67
C PRO A 174 -3.47 16.37 5.67
N LEU A 175 -2.17 16.50 5.98
CA LEU A 175 -1.12 15.79 5.26
C LEU A 175 -1.33 14.28 5.42
N THR A 176 -1.10 13.50 4.35
CA THR A 176 -1.14 12.03 4.45
C THR A 176 0.05 11.51 5.25
N GLU A 177 -0.17 10.44 6.00
CA GLU A 177 0.84 9.83 6.86
C GLU A 177 2.04 9.32 6.05
N THR A 178 1.79 8.76 4.87
CA THR A 178 2.84 8.28 3.95
C THR A 178 3.74 9.41 3.47
N LEU A 179 3.16 10.57 3.16
CA LEU A 179 3.94 11.75 2.76
C LEU A 179 4.71 12.34 3.95
N ALA A 180 4.09 12.44 5.12
CA ALA A 180 4.76 12.92 6.33
C ALA A 180 5.96 12.04 6.68
N ALA A 181 5.77 10.72 6.69
CA ALA A 181 6.84 9.76 6.92
C ALA A 181 7.99 9.93 5.93
N ALA A 182 7.68 9.99 4.62
CA ALA A 182 8.70 10.18 3.59
C ALA A 182 9.48 11.49 3.75
N LEU A 183 8.81 12.59 4.08
CA LEU A 183 9.46 13.87 4.31
C LEU A 183 10.39 13.84 5.54
N ILE A 184 10.01 13.18 6.62
CA ILE A 184 10.89 12.98 7.79
C ILE A 184 12.12 12.17 7.36
N MET A 185 11.95 11.09 6.59
CA MET A 185 13.04 10.23 6.12
C MET A 185 14.00 10.93 5.16
N LEU A 186 13.58 12.00 4.49
CA LEU A 186 14.45 12.86 3.67
C LEU A 186 15.31 13.80 4.49
N THR A 187 14.94 14.06 5.74
CA THR A 187 15.73 14.92 6.64
C THR A 187 16.86 14.13 7.31
N PRO A 188 17.87 14.79 7.87
CA PRO A 188 18.87 14.14 8.69
C PRO A 188 18.38 13.85 10.12
N TRP A 189 17.07 13.96 10.38
CA TRP A 189 16.50 13.69 11.68
C TRP A 189 16.68 12.23 12.10
N LYS A 190 17.01 12.04 13.36
CA LYS A 190 17.07 10.76 14.06
C LYS A 190 16.55 10.96 15.48
N LYS A 191 16.26 9.88 16.19
CA LYS A 191 15.68 9.93 17.54
C LYS A 191 16.52 10.69 18.59
N ASP A 192 17.80 10.91 18.34
CA ASP A 192 18.72 11.69 19.17
C ASP A 192 18.70 13.21 18.87
N ARG A 193 17.84 13.64 17.94
CA ARG A 193 17.70 15.04 17.52
C ARG A 193 16.32 15.58 17.82
N ILE A 194 16.25 16.86 18.13
CA ILE A 194 14.97 17.56 18.31
C ILE A 194 14.19 17.61 16.99
N LEU A 195 12.88 17.32 17.07
CA LEU A 195 11.94 17.58 16.00
C LEU A 195 10.88 18.56 16.51
N VAL A 196 10.70 19.66 15.79
CA VAL A 196 9.66 20.64 16.11
C VAL A 196 8.77 20.87 14.89
N ASP A 197 7.47 20.70 15.07
CA ASP A 197 6.45 21.09 14.11
C ASP A 197 5.64 22.26 14.66
N PRO A 198 5.90 23.50 14.21
CA PRO A 198 5.25 24.69 14.74
C PRO A 198 3.82 24.88 14.24
N PHE A 199 3.33 24.04 13.33
CA PHE A 199 1.99 24.06 12.75
C PHE A 199 1.43 22.65 12.64
N CYS A 200 1.46 21.91 13.75
CA CYS A 200 1.29 20.45 13.74
C CYS A 200 -0.12 19.97 13.33
N GLY A 201 -1.12 20.85 13.35
CA GLY A 201 -2.47 20.45 13.04
C GLY A 201 -2.91 19.26 13.89
N SER A 202 -3.42 18.22 13.26
CA SER A 202 -3.82 16.97 13.94
C SER A 202 -2.66 16.03 14.30
N GLY A 203 -1.41 16.52 14.24
CA GLY A 203 -0.21 15.86 14.77
C GLY A 203 0.48 14.88 13.83
N THR A 204 0.26 14.96 12.49
CA THR A 204 0.79 13.94 11.57
C THR A 204 2.30 13.79 11.62
N PHE A 205 3.06 14.88 11.49
CA PHE A 205 4.53 14.82 11.56
C PHE A 205 5.05 14.32 12.90
N PRO A 206 4.64 14.88 14.05
CA PRO A 206 5.09 14.41 15.35
C PRO A 206 4.77 12.93 15.59
N ILE A 207 3.58 12.48 15.21
CA ILE A 207 3.14 11.09 15.40
C ILE A 207 3.96 10.12 14.53
N GLU A 208 4.13 10.40 13.23
CA GLU A 208 4.96 9.55 12.36
C GLU A 208 6.42 9.51 12.82
N ALA A 209 6.97 10.65 13.28
CA ALA A 209 8.32 10.69 13.84
C ALA A 209 8.45 9.83 15.11
N ALA A 210 7.49 9.93 16.04
CA ALA A 210 7.48 9.14 17.25
C ALA A 210 7.32 7.63 16.97
N MET A 211 6.46 7.26 16.03
CA MET A 211 6.34 5.87 15.57
C MET A 211 7.64 5.34 14.96
N MET A 212 8.36 6.17 14.17
CA MET A 212 9.68 5.80 13.65
C MET A 212 10.71 5.61 14.77
N ALA A 213 10.76 6.53 15.72
CA ALA A 213 11.70 6.47 16.86
C ALA A 213 11.46 5.23 17.71
N ALA A 214 10.20 4.85 17.92
CA ALA A 214 9.77 3.69 18.69
C ALA A 214 9.75 2.37 17.90
N ASN A 215 10.16 2.36 16.62
CA ASN A 215 10.07 1.22 15.71
C ASN A 215 8.66 0.62 15.57
N ILE A 216 7.60 1.41 15.73
CA ILE A 216 6.24 0.97 15.51
C ILE A 216 5.98 0.89 14.00
N ALA A 217 5.75 -0.30 13.48
CA ALA A 217 5.44 -0.50 12.07
C ALA A 217 4.06 0.09 11.71
N PRO A 218 3.93 0.82 10.58
CA PRO A 218 2.72 1.57 10.26
C PRO A 218 1.48 0.70 9.97
N GLY A 219 1.69 -0.57 9.61
CA GLY A 219 0.64 -1.52 9.27
C GLY A 219 0.12 -2.38 10.43
N MET A 220 0.69 -2.26 11.65
CA MET A 220 0.37 -3.16 12.77
C MET A 220 -1.10 -3.11 13.23
N ASN A 221 -1.75 -1.94 13.12
CA ASN A 221 -3.08 -1.71 13.69
C ASN A 221 -4.17 -1.60 12.60
N ARG A 222 -4.00 -2.32 11.50
CA ARG A 222 -4.97 -2.36 10.41
C ARG A 222 -5.05 -3.74 9.78
N THR A 223 -6.04 -3.96 8.92
CA THR A 223 -6.19 -5.19 8.12
C THR A 223 -5.88 -4.92 6.66
N PHE A 224 -5.60 -5.99 5.93
CA PHE A 224 -5.27 -5.96 4.50
C PHE A 224 -6.18 -6.91 3.72
N THR A 225 -6.49 -6.56 2.47
CA THR A 225 -7.34 -7.40 1.63
C THR A 225 -6.74 -8.79 1.44
N ALA A 226 -5.42 -8.86 1.26
CA ALA A 226 -4.71 -10.12 1.00
C ALA A 226 -4.62 -11.08 2.20
N GLU A 227 -4.98 -10.66 3.41
CA GLU A 227 -5.10 -11.59 4.57
C GLU A 227 -6.11 -12.72 4.32
N LYS A 228 -7.07 -12.48 3.43
CA LYS A 228 -8.08 -13.47 3.06
C LYS A 228 -7.67 -14.35 1.87
N TRP A 229 -6.52 -14.10 1.24
CA TRP A 229 -6.03 -14.86 0.08
C TRP A 229 -5.25 -16.11 0.50
N THR A 230 -5.91 -17.02 1.20
CA THR A 230 -5.27 -18.22 1.78
C THR A 230 -4.74 -19.20 0.75
N ASN A 231 -5.16 -19.06 -0.51
CA ASN A 231 -4.62 -19.79 -1.65
C ASN A 231 -3.24 -19.30 -2.09
N LEU A 232 -2.88 -18.05 -1.79
CA LEU A 232 -1.61 -17.42 -2.16
C LEU A 232 -0.71 -17.20 -0.95
N ILE A 233 -1.28 -16.79 0.19
CA ILE A 233 -0.57 -16.35 1.38
C ILE A 233 -1.07 -17.15 2.58
N PRO A 234 -0.28 -18.07 3.12
CA PRO A 234 -0.61 -18.73 4.37
C PRO A 234 -0.88 -17.73 5.49
N ARG A 235 -1.95 -17.90 6.24
CA ARG A 235 -2.31 -17.01 7.36
C ARG A 235 -1.19 -16.85 8.38
N GLN A 236 -0.39 -17.88 8.58
CA GLN A 236 0.72 -17.86 9.52
C GLN A 236 1.73 -16.76 9.19
N LEU A 237 2.00 -16.49 7.91
CA LEU A 237 2.93 -15.42 7.51
C LEU A 237 2.49 -14.02 7.97
N TRP A 238 1.18 -13.76 8.01
CA TRP A 238 0.66 -12.51 8.56
C TRP A 238 0.89 -12.42 10.08
N TYR A 239 0.64 -13.52 10.80
CA TYR A 239 0.87 -13.57 12.24
C TYR A 239 2.34 -13.42 12.59
N ASP A 240 3.22 -14.17 11.91
CA ASP A 240 4.67 -14.11 12.11
C ASP A 240 5.22 -12.70 11.83
N THR A 241 4.72 -12.03 10.77
CA THR A 241 5.15 -10.67 10.43
C THR A 241 4.65 -9.64 11.46
N VAL A 242 3.44 -9.80 11.99
CA VAL A 242 2.94 -8.92 13.07
C VAL A 242 3.73 -9.16 14.36
N GLU A 243 4.05 -10.41 14.69
CA GLU A 243 4.89 -10.75 15.85
C GLU A 243 6.28 -10.13 15.73
N GLU A 244 6.95 -10.30 14.57
CA GLU A 244 8.20 -9.61 14.26
C GLU A 244 8.10 -8.08 14.47
N ALA A 245 7.03 -7.48 13.95
CA ALA A 245 6.82 -6.03 14.10
C ALA A 245 6.62 -5.63 15.56
N GLN A 246 5.94 -6.44 16.37
CA GLN A 246 5.74 -6.20 17.81
C GLN A 246 7.02 -6.32 18.61
N GLU A 247 7.87 -7.31 18.30
CA GLU A 247 9.18 -7.50 18.95
C GLU A 247 10.15 -6.33 18.71
N LEU A 248 10.01 -5.63 17.58
CA LEU A 248 10.81 -4.45 17.26
C LEU A 248 10.38 -3.18 17.98
N VAL A 249 9.16 -3.14 18.53
CA VAL A 249 8.64 -1.96 19.23
C VAL A 249 9.42 -1.67 20.49
N ASN A 250 9.92 -0.45 20.60
CA ASN A 250 10.55 0.08 21.80
C ASN A 250 10.01 1.46 22.12
N THR A 251 9.08 1.54 23.06
CA THR A 251 8.49 2.79 23.52
C THR A 251 9.16 3.37 24.76
N ASP A 252 10.09 2.63 25.39
CA ASP A 252 10.91 3.09 26.50
C ASP A 252 12.18 3.78 25.95
N ILE A 253 11.97 4.93 25.33
CA ILE A 253 13.01 5.74 24.69
C ILE A 253 12.89 7.21 25.09
N GLU A 254 14.00 7.91 25.15
CA GLU A 254 14.03 9.36 25.29
C GLU A 254 14.14 10.00 23.91
N VAL A 255 13.17 10.85 23.59
CA VAL A 255 13.12 11.65 22.34
C VAL A 255 12.58 13.03 22.64
N ASP A 256 12.98 14.02 21.84
CA ASP A 256 12.45 15.38 21.92
C ASP A 256 11.66 15.69 20.63
N ILE A 257 10.37 15.43 20.71
CA ILE A 257 9.42 15.68 19.60
C ILE A 257 8.34 16.63 20.10
N GLN A 258 8.18 17.76 19.42
CA GLN A 258 7.31 18.85 19.83
C GLN A 258 6.37 19.23 18.69
N GLY A 259 5.08 19.37 18.98
CA GLY A 259 4.06 19.83 18.06
C GLY A 259 3.30 21.02 18.63
N TYR A 260 3.21 22.10 17.86
CA TYR A 260 2.51 23.32 18.24
C TYR A 260 1.45 23.67 17.21
N ASP A 261 0.33 24.22 17.68
CA ASP A 261 -0.69 24.83 16.84
C ASP A 261 -1.41 25.93 17.64
N ILE A 262 -1.87 26.96 16.95
CA ILE A 262 -2.63 28.04 17.58
C ILE A 262 -4.05 27.60 17.96
N ASP A 263 -4.59 26.60 17.25
CA ASP A 263 -5.93 26.05 17.49
C ASP A 263 -5.90 24.96 18.55
N GLY A 264 -6.39 25.26 19.74
CA GLY A 264 -6.44 24.33 20.87
C GLY A 264 -7.30 23.09 20.61
N GLU A 265 -8.33 23.15 19.75
CA GLU A 265 -9.15 21.98 19.42
C GLU A 265 -8.39 21.02 18.51
N VAL A 266 -7.59 21.55 17.60
CA VAL A 266 -6.73 20.72 16.75
C VAL A 266 -5.61 20.06 17.57
N VAL A 267 -5.05 20.76 18.57
CA VAL A 267 -4.08 20.19 19.51
C VAL A 267 -4.69 19.04 20.34
N LYS A 268 -5.95 19.18 20.76
CA LYS A 268 -6.67 18.07 21.42
C LYS A 268 -6.80 16.86 20.51
N ALA A 269 -7.15 17.07 19.25
CA ALA A 269 -7.20 16.01 18.24
C ALA A 269 -5.83 15.35 18.03
N ALA A 270 -4.74 16.14 18.01
CA ALA A 270 -3.38 15.63 17.89
C ALA A 270 -3.01 14.71 19.06
N ARG A 271 -3.31 15.12 20.30
CA ARG A 271 -3.08 14.29 21.51
C ARG A 271 -3.87 12.98 21.48
N GLU A 272 -5.14 13.02 21.07
CA GLU A 272 -5.97 11.81 20.95
C GLU A 272 -5.45 10.87 19.85
N ASN A 273 -5.03 11.40 18.70
CA ASN A 273 -4.42 10.63 17.63
C ASN A 273 -3.09 9.99 18.09
N ALA A 274 -2.24 10.73 18.81
CA ALA A 274 -0.99 10.22 19.38
C ALA A 274 -1.22 9.08 20.38
N LYS A 275 -2.23 9.23 21.24
CA LYS A 275 -2.65 8.18 22.17
C LYS A 275 -3.07 6.90 21.45
N ARG A 276 -3.85 7.02 20.38
CA ARG A 276 -4.26 5.87 19.53
C ARG A 276 -3.09 5.22 18.83
N ALA A 277 -2.08 6.00 18.45
CA ALA A 277 -0.84 5.48 17.89
C ALA A 277 0.10 4.87 18.97
N GLY A 278 -0.21 5.03 20.27
CA GLY A 278 0.61 4.54 21.38
C GLY A 278 1.89 5.33 21.62
N VAL A 279 1.94 6.61 21.19
CA VAL A 279 3.15 7.45 21.24
C VAL A 279 2.92 8.81 21.93
N ASP A 280 1.81 8.99 22.60
CA ASP A 280 1.46 10.27 23.26
C ASP A 280 2.49 10.71 24.32
N HIS A 281 3.10 9.75 25.00
CA HIS A 281 4.15 10.00 26.00
C HIS A 281 5.50 10.42 25.39
N LEU A 282 5.69 10.23 24.08
CA LEU A 282 6.90 10.61 23.33
C LEU A 282 6.82 12.02 22.72
N ILE A 283 5.66 12.67 22.79
CA ILE A 283 5.40 13.93 22.08
C ILE A 283 4.90 15.00 23.04
N HIS A 284 5.51 16.18 22.97
CA HIS A 284 5.00 17.38 23.63
C HIS A 284 4.11 18.17 22.67
N PHE A 285 2.82 18.28 22.97
CA PHE A 285 1.86 19.09 22.22
C PHE A 285 1.41 20.28 23.02
#